data_b57dfc313a8d251bd8b9024866a35712
#
_entry.id   b57dfc313a8d251bd8b9024866a35712
#
_cell.length_a   1.000
_cell.length_b   1.000
_cell.length_c   1.000
_cell.angle_alpha   90.00
_cell.angle_beta   90.00
_cell.angle_gamma   90.00
#
_symmetry.space_group_name_H-M   'P 1'
#
loop_
_entity.id
_entity.type
_entity.pdbx_description
1 polymer ?
#
loop_
_entity_poly.entity_id
_entity_poly.type
_entity_poly.pdbx_seq_one_letter_code
_entity_poly.pdbx_strand_id
1 'polypeptide(L)'
;MQRGLGRRWMGVLFAVLISVTFGFAFNSVQSNTICAAWEGAFGADRVWVGVVLTALTLLIIFGGIRRIARVSGVIVPIMALGYIVLALGVVLFNLGRLPEVLELIVADAFGWEQTLGGAVGAALMQGIKRGLFSNEAGMGSAPNVAATAHVSHPVKQGLIQTLGVFTDTLVICTCTAFIILFGGVPDLSLIHISEPTRLALIS
;
A
#
# COMPACT_ATOMS: atom_id res chain seq x y z
N MET A 1 -1.93 2.08 25.87
CA MET A 1 -0.74 2.34 26.70
C MET A 1 -1.14 2.96 28.06
N GLN A 2 -1.76 4.15 28.13
CA GLN A 2 -2.12 4.75 29.43
C GLN A 2 -3.11 3.90 30.24
N ARG A 3 -4.22 3.44 29.66
CA ARG A 3 -5.26 2.68 30.37
C ARG A 3 -4.90 1.20 30.57
N GLY A 4 -4.08 0.59 29.70
CA GLY A 4 -3.72 -0.83 29.80
C GLY A 4 -2.40 -1.06 30.56
N LEU A 5 -1.38 -0.21 30.35
CA LEU A 5 -0.05 -0.36 30.92
C LEU A 5 0.26 0.66 32.04
N GLY A 6 -0.65 1.59 32.33
CA GLY A 6 -0.42 2.66 33.29
C GLY A 6 0.69 3.66 32.91
N ARG A 7 1.30 3.54 31.74
CA ARG A 7 2.47 4.33 31.31
C ARG A 7 2.10 5.38 30.26
N ARG A 8 1.82 6.61 30.71
CA ARG A 8 1.44 7.72 29.82
C ARG A 8 2.56 8.14 28.87
N TRP A 9 3.81 8.16 29.32
CA TRP A 9 4.95 8.61 28.53
C TRP A 9 5.12 7.78 27.24
N MET A 10 4.89 6.46 27.29
CA MET A 10 4.94 5.58 26.12
C MET A 10 3.87 5.95 25.08
N GLY A 11 2.68 6.37 25.53
CA GLY A 11 1.63 6.84 24.63
C GLY A 11 1.97 8.16 23.95
N VAL A 12 2.62 9.07 24.68
CA VAL A 12 3.09 10.35 24.13
C VAL A 12 4.21 10.13 23.12
N LEU A 13 5.20 9.32 23.47
CA LEU A 13 6.29 8.98 22.55
C LEU A 13 5.75 8.34 21.25
N PHE A 14 4.85 7.37 21.38
CA PHE A 14 4.22 6.74 20.22
C PHE A 14 3.44 7.76 19.37
N ALA A 15 2.67 8.64 19.98
CA ALA A 15 1.92 9.67 19.25
C ALA A 15 2.83 10.62 18.47
N VAL A 16 3.95 11.03 19.06
CA VAL A 16 4.95 11.87 18.36
C VAL A 16 5.58 11.12 17.19
N LEU A 17 6.04 9.89 17.42
CA LEU A 17 6.67 9.08 16.38
C LEU A 17 5.73 8.81 15.21
N ILE A 18 4.49 8.41 15.48
CA ILE A 18 3.52 8.14 14.40
C ILE A 18 3.16 9.42 13.64
N SER A 19 3.02 10.55 14.32
CA SER A 19 2.73 11.83 13.67
C SER A 19 3.86 12.26 12.74
N VAL A 20 5.10 12.11 13.15
CA VAL A 20 6.27 12.40 12.31
C VAL A 20 6.37 11.44 11.14
N THR A 21 6.24 10.14 11.39
CA THR A 21 6.37 9.11 10.35
C THR A 21 5.29 9.26 9.28
N PHE A 22 4.02 9.35 9.67
CA PHE A 22 2.92 9.48 8.71
C PHE A 22 2.85 10.86 8.09
N GLY A 23 3.17 11.93 8.85
CA GLY A 23 3.15 13.30 8.35
C GLY A 23 4.23 13.58 7.30
N PHE A 24 5.40 12.98 7.43
CA PHE A 24 6.52 13.24 6.51
C PHE A 24 6.86 12.04 5.64
N ALA A 25 7.25 10.91 6.21
CA ALA A 25 7.80 9.79 5.44
C ALA A 25 6.73 9.15 4.52
N PHE A 26 5.59 8.75 5.07
CA PHE A 26 4.55 8.11 4.27
C PHE A 26 3.96 9.04 3.21
N ASN A 27 3.67 10.29 3.57
CA ASN A 27 3.15 11.26 2.61
C ASN A 27 4.14 11.57 1.49
N SER A 28 5.44 11.66 1.79
CA SER A 28 6.47 11.88 0.78
C SER A 28 6.57 10.72 -0.21
N VAL A 29 6.53 9.48 0.28
CA VAL A 29 6.54 8.29 -0.58
C VAL A 29 5.31 8.25 -1.48
N GLN A 30 4.12 8.45 -0.93
CA GLN A 30 2.87 8.45 -1.69
C GLN A 30 2.84 9.55 -2.75
N SER A 31 3.17 10.78 -2.36
CA SER A 31 3.21 11.92 -3.27
C SER A 31 4.21 11.70 -4.41
N ASN A 32 5.42 11.22 -4.09
CA ASN A 32 6.44 10.93 -5.11
C ASN A 32 5.97 9.86 -6.09
N THR A 33 5.34 8.79 -5.61
CA THR A 33 4.83 7.70 -6.46
C THR A 33 3.73 8.20 -7.41
N ILE A 34 2.80 9.01 -6.90
CA ILE A 34 1.73 9.59 -7.73
C ILE A 34 2.33 10.52 -8.79
N CYS A 35 3.24 11.43 -8.40
CA CYS A 35 3.88 12.34 -9.34
C CYS A 35 4.68 11.59 -10.41
N ALA A 36 5.41 10.54 -10.03
CA ALA A 36 6.16 9.71 -10.97
C ALA A 36 5.25 8.96 -11.94
N ALA A 37 4.12 8.45 -11.46
CA ALA A 37 3.14 7.76 -12.31
C ALA A 37 2.51 8.73 -13.33
N TRP A 38 2.17 9.94 -12.94
CA TRP A 38 1.62 10.97 -13.84
C TRP A 38 2.65 11.44 -14.86
N GLU A 39 3.91 11.63 -14.46
CA GLU A 39 4.99 11.96 -15.39
C GLU A 39 5.17 10.84 -16.43
N GLY A 40 5.22 9.57 -15.99
CA GLY A 40 5.37 8.43 -16.89
C GLY A 40 4.18 8.22 -17.83
N ALA A 41 2.95 8.50 -17.38
CA ALA A 41 1.74 8.29 -18.19
C ALA A 41 1.42 9.45 -19.13
N PHE A 42 1.63 10.68 -18.68
CA PHE A 42 1.16 11.90 -19.38
C PHE A 42 2.28 12.88 -19.71
N GLY A 43 3.52 12.62 -19.29
CA GLY A 43 4.63 13.58 -19.45
C GLY A 43 4.46 14.86 -18.62
N ALA A 44 3.61 14.83 -17.59
CA ALA A 44 3.32 16.00 -16.75
C ALA A 44 4.48 16.28 -15.80
N ASP A 45 4.80 17.56 -15.62
CA ASP A 45 5.83 18.00 -14.67
C ASP A 45 5.43 17.63 -13.23
N ARG A 46 6.33 16.97 -12.50
CA ARG A 46 6.13 16.52 -11.11
C ARG A 46 5.76 17.66 -10.16
N VAL A 47 6.31 18.85 -10.39
CA VAL A 47 6.07 20.02 -9.52
C VAL A 47 4.61 20.43 -9.59
N TRP A 48 4.04 20.53 -10.78
CA TRP A 48 2.64 20.90 -10.97
C TRP A 48 1.68 19.86 -10.41
N VAL A 49 1.97 18.58 -10.64
CA VAL A 49 1.20 17.48 -10.05
C VAL A 49 1.25 17.55 -8.52
N GLY A 50 2.43 17.77 -7.95
CA GLY A 50 2.62 17.93 -6.51
C GLY A 50 1.86 19.11 -5.92
N VAL A 51 1.84 20.26 -6.60
CA VAL A 51 1.06 21.44 -6.18
C VAL A 51 -0.43 21.14 -6.17
N VAL A 52 -0.96 20.51 -7.22
CA VAL A 52 -2.37 20.13 -7.30
C VAL A 52 -2.74 19.14 -6.20
N LEU A 53 -1.93 18.10 -5.99
CA LEU A 53 -2.13 17.13 -4.91
C LEU A 53 -2.13 17.80 -3.54
N THR A 54 -1.20 18.71 -3.30
CA THR A 54 -1.12 19.45 -2.04
C THR A 54 -2.37 20.30 -1.82
N ALA A 55 -2.82 21.01 -2.84
CA ALA A 55 -4.03 21.86 -2.75
C ALA A 55 -5.27 21.00 -2.45
N LEU A 56 -5.46 19.88 -3.16
CA LEU A 56 -6.58 18.95 -2.93
C LEU A 56 -6.54 18.34 -1.52
N THR A 57 -5.35 17.92 -1.07
CA THR A 57 -5.17 17.36 0.26
C THR A 57 -5.49 18.38 1.35
N LEU A 58 -5.02 19.61 1.22
CA LEU A 58 -5.33 20.69 2.15
C LEU A 58 -6.83 20.97 2.21
N LEU A 59 -7.52 21.05 1.06
CA LEU A 59 -8.96 21.24 1.01
C LEU A 59 -9.72 20.16 1.77
N ILE A 60 -9.25 18.92 1.72
CA ILE A 60 -9.90 17.80 2.44
C ILE A 60 -9.59 17.88 3.93
N ILE A 61 -8.32 18.08 4.31
CA ILE A 61 -7.85 18.08 5.71
C ILE A 61 -8.49 19.21 6.51
N PHE A 62 -8.63 20.42 5.95
CA PHE A 62 -9.29 21.54 6.63
C PHE A 62 -10.75 21.28 6.98
N GLY A 63 -11.40 20.30 6.34
CA GLY A 63 -12.74 19.87 6.71
C GLY A 63 -12.83 18.93 7.91
N GLY A 64 -11.69 18.58 8.51
CA GLY A 64 -11.59 17.71 9.68
C GLY A 64 -11.90 16.24 9.40
N ILE A 65 -11.81 15.41 10.45
CA ILE A 65 -11.88 13.94 10.35
C ILE A 65 -13.17 13.42 9.68
N ARG A 66 -14.29 14.09 9.89
CA ARG A 66 -15.58 13.71 9.29
C ARG A 66 -15.58 13.90 7.77
N ARG A 67 -14.95 14.95 7.29
CA ARG A 67 -14.82 15.21 5.85
C ARG A 67 -13.86 14.22 5.21
N ILE A 68 -12.72 13.95 5.85
CA ILE A 68 -11.76 12.93 5.42
C ILE A 68 -12.47 11.58 5.29
N ALA A 69 -13.17 11.13 6.32
CA ALA A 69 -13.91 9.86 6.31
C ALA A 69 -14.95 9.78 5.20
N ARG A 70 -15.70 10.86 4.96
CA ARG A 70 -16.71 10.91 3.89
C ARG A 70 -16.10 10.85 2.51
N VAL A 71 -15.04 11.62 2.26
CA VAL A 71 -14.35 11.66 0.97
C VAL A 71 -13.70 10.32 0.69
N SER A 72 -12.96 9.76 1.65
CA SER A 72 -12.35 8.43 1.52
C SER A 72 -13.39 7.33 1.33
N GLY A 73 -14.53 7.40 2.04
CA GLY A 73 -15.62 6.43 1.91
C GLY A 73 -16.27 6.38 0.52
N VAL A 74 -16.08 7.41 -0.30
CA VAL A 74 -16.56 7.46 -1.69
C VAL A 74 -15.42 7.14 -2.67
N ILE A 75 -14.28 7.81 -2.51
CA ILE A 75 -13.16 7.68 -3.48
C ILE A 75 -12.56 6.28 -3.45
N VAL A 76 -12.32 5.71 -2.26
CA VAL A 76 -11.63 4.42 -2.14
C VAL A 76 -12.41 3.27 -2.80
N PRO A 77 -13.73 3.09 -2.57
CA PRO A 77 -14.48 2.05 -3.27
C PRO A 77 -14.52 2.24 -4.79
N ILE A 78 -14.64 3.47 -5.28
CA ILE A 78 -14.63 3.75 -6.73
C ILE A 78 -13.28 3.36 -7.33
N MET A 79 -12.18 3.76 -6.70
CA MET A 79 -10.82 3.40 -7.14
C MET A 79 -10.61 1.89 -7.10
N ALA A 80 -11.03 1.23 -6.02
CA ALA A 80 -10.89 -0.22 -5.87
C ALA A 80 -11.68 -0.98 -6.94
N LEU A 81 -12.92 -0.58 -7.22
CA LEU A 81 -13.73 -1.18 -8.28
C LEU A 81 -13.10 -0.95 -9.66
N GLY A 82 -12.68 0.27 -9.96
CA GLY A 82 -11.96 0.58 -11.21
C GLY A 82 -10.72 -0.26 -11.39
N TYR A 83 -9.95 -0.44 -10.32
CA TYR A 83 -8.74 -1.25 -10.32
C TYR A 83 -9.03 -2.74 -10.55
N ILE A 84 -10.06 -3.28 -9.89
CA ILE A 84 -10.51 -4.67 -10.09
C ILE A 84 -10.99 -4.89 -11.53
N VAL A 85 -11.78 -3.96 -12.08
CA VAL A 85 -12.26 -4.04 -13.46
C VAL A 85 -11.09 -4.03 -14.45
N LEU A 86 -10.10 -3.17 -14.23
CA LEU A 86 -8.88 -3.11 -15.04
C LEU A 86 -8.11 -4.43 -14.95
N ALA A 87 -7.90 -4.96 -13.74
CA ALA A 87 -7.22 -6.23 -13.53
C ALA A 87 -7.94 -7.40 -14.23
N LEU A 88 -9.26 -7.46 -14.08
CA LEU A 88 -10.08 -8.46 -14.78
C LEU A 88 -9.97 -8.32 -16.31
N GLY A 89 -9.97 -7.10 -16.81
CA GLY A 89 -9.75 -6.83 -18.23
C GLY A 89 -8.41 -7.39 -18.70
N VAL A 90 -7.32 -7.07 -17.99
CA VAL A 90 -5.97 -7.59 -18.31
C VAL A 90 -5.93 -9.11 -18.31
N VAL A 91 -6.54 -9.77 -17.31
CA VAL A 91 -6.61 -11.23 -17.24
C VAL A 91 -7.43 -11.81 -18.39
N LEU A 92 -8.60 -11.24 -18.71
CA LEU A 92 -9.48 -11.72 -19.77
C LEU A 92 -8.82 -11.60 -21.17
N PHE A 93 -8.11 -10.49 -21.41
CA PHE A 93 -7.38 -10.32 -22.68
C PHE A 93 -6.15 -11.23 -22.79
N ASN A 94 -5.65 -11.77 -21.69
CA ASN A 94 -4.46 -12.64 -21.64
C ASN A 94 -4.75 -14.05 -21.11
N LEU A 95 -5.99 -14.55 -21.25
CA LEU A 95 -6.38 -15.88 -20.74
C LEU A 95 -5.48 -17.01 -21.22
N GLY A 96 -4.96 -16.92 -22.45
CA GLY A 96 -4.05 -17.93 -23.00
C GLY A 96 -2.72 -18.03 -22.27
N ARG A 97 -2.26 -16.94 -21.62
CA ARG A 97 -1.02 -16.90 -20.83
C ARG A 97 -1.24 -17.15 -19.35
N LEU A 98 -2.49 -17.28 -18.92
CA LEU A 98 -2.82 -17.48 -17.51
C LEU A 98 -2.17 -18.74 -16.89
N PRO A 99 -2.16 -19.92 -17.55
CA PRO A 99 -1.47 -21.10 -17.02
C PRO A 99 0.03 -20.86 -16.82
N GLU A 100 0.70 -20.22 -17.77
CA GLU A 100 2.13 -19.87 -17.72
C GLU A 100 2.44 -18.96 -16.53
N VAL A 101 1.62 -17.93 -16.31
CA VAL A 101 1.78 -17.00 -15.19
C VAL A 101 1.55 -17.70 -13.85
N LEU A 102 0.57 -18.58 -13.75
CA LEU A 102 0.33 -19.36 -12.53
C LEU A 102 1.48 -20.34 -12.25
N GLU A 103 2.00 -21.00 -13.30
CA GLU A 103 3.18 -21.86 -13.18
C GLU A 103 4.40 -21.07 -12.70
N LEU A 104 4.64 -19.88 -13.26
CA LEU A 104 5.70 -18.99 -12.83
C LEU A 104 5.57 -18.62 -11.34
N ILE A 105 4.38 -18.22 -10.89
CA ILE A 105 4.12 -17.87 -9.48
C ILE A 105 4.42 -19.06 -8.57
N VAL A 106 3.96 -20.26 -8.93
CA VAL A 106 4.17 -21.47 -8.14
C VAL A 106 5.63 -21.89 -8.16
N ALA A 107 6.27 -21.87 -9.33
CA ALA A 107 7.67 -22.22 -9.48
C ALA A 107 8.57 -21.29 -8.67
N ASP A 108 8.34 -19.98 -8.70
CA ASP A 108 9.10 -19.00 -7.94
C ASP A 108 8.81 -19.09 -6.43
N ALA A 109 7.58 -19.40 -6.04
CA ALA A 109 7.21 -19.56 -4.62
C ALA A 109 7.88 -20.78 -3.98
N PHE A 110 8.01 -21.87 -4.74
CA PHE A 110 8.63 -23.11 -4.26
C PHE A 110 10.08 -23.29 -4.75
N GLY A 111 10.58 -22.40 -5.55
CA GLY A 111 11.92 -22.14 -6.09
C GLY A 111 13.02 -23.18 -5.86
N TRP A 112 12.92 -24.31 -6.56
CA TRP A 112 13.97 -25.35 -6.50
C TRP A 112 15.31 -24.86 -7.05
N GLU A 113 15.32 -23.92 -7.99
CA GLU A 113 16.55 -23.37 -8.60
C GLU A 113 17.21 -22.29 -7.75
N GLN A 114 16.46 -21.62 -6.90
CA GLN A 114 16.96 -20.51 -6.05
C GLN A 114 17.46 -20.97 -4.67
N THR A 115 17.27 -22.26 -4.32
CA THR A 115 17.66 -22.80 -3.01
C THR A 115 19.19 -22.84 -2.78
N LEU A 116 19.99 -22.65 -3.81
CA LEU A 116 21.45 -22.76 -3.74
C LEU A 116 22.20 -21.43 -3.52
N GLY A 117 21.53 -20.28 -3.40
CA GLY A 117 22.25 -19.02 -3.43
C GLY A 117 21.73 -17.84 -2.58
N GLY A 118 21.14 -18.05 -1.41
CA GLY A 118 20.73 -16.90 -0.55
C GLY A 118 19.57 -16.06 -1.09
N ALA A 119 19.15 -16.26 -2.34
CA ALA A 119 18.09 -15.52 -3.00
C ALA A 119 16.70 -15.82 -2.41
N VAL A 120 16.46 -17.05 -1.94
CA VAL A 120 15.20 -17.42 -1.26
C VAL A 120 14.98 -16.61 0.00
N GLY A 121 16.01 -16.43 0.81
CA GLY A 121 15.94 -15.61 2.01
C GLY A 121 15.63 -14.15 1.70
N ALA A 122 16.19 -13.60 0.63
CA ALA A 122 15.94 -12.25 0.18
C ALA A 122 14.52 -12.09 -0.36
N ALA A 123 14.04 -13.01 -1.21
CA ALA A 123 12.68 -13.00 -1.75
C ALA A 123 11.62 -13.13 -0.64
N LEU A 124 11.81 -14.08 0.28
CA LEU A 124 10.94 -14.26 1.45
C LEU A 124 10.92 -13.00 2.32
N MET A 125 12.09 -12.43 2.60
CA MET A 125 12.20 -11.20 3.39
C MET A 125 11.48 -10.02 2.71
N GLN A 126 11.63 -9.86 1.40
CA GLN A 126 10.95 -8.82 0.65
C GLN A 126 9.44 -9.04 0.61
N GLY A 127 8.97 -10.27 0.41
CA GLY A 127 7.57 -10.62 0.46
C GLY A 127 6.94 -10.31 1.82
N ILE A 128 7.60 -10.69 2.90
CA ILE A 128 7.14 -10.38 4.27
C ILE A 128 7.12 -8.87 4.51
N LYS A 129 8.19 -8.15 4.17
CA LYS A 129 8.25 -6.69 4.32
C LYS A 129 7.13 -5.98 3.56
N ARG A 130 6.87 -6.39 2.32
CA ARG A 130 5.81 -5.82 1.48
C ARG A 130 4.42 -6.11 2.02
N GLY A 131 4.16 -7.35 2.45
CA GLY A 131 2.89 -7.72 3.07
C GLY A 131 2.62 -6.98 4.38
N LEU A 132 3.62 -6.86 5.24
CA LEU A 132 3.51 -6.08 6.48
C LEU A 132 3.29 -4.60 6.21
N PHE A 133 3.90 -4.05 5.17
CA PHE A 133 3.74 -2.64 4.79
C PHE A 133 2.33 -2.36 4.25
N SER A 134 1.83 -3.19 3.32
CA SER A 134 0.50 -3.03 2.72
C SER A 134 -0.62 -3.10 3.77
N ASN A 135 -0.51 -4.01 4.71
CA ASN A 135 -1.50 -4.21 5.78
C ASN A 135 -1.25 -3.32 7.01
N GLU A 136 -0.24 -2.45 6.98
CA GLU A 136 0.18 -1.62 8.13
C GLU A 136 0.37 -2.43 9.43
N ALA A 137 0.76 -3.71 9.28
CA ALA A 137 0.83 -4.65 10.38
C ALA A 137 1.93 -4.26 11.38
N GLY A 138 1.55 -4.10 12.65
CA GLY A 138 2.47 -3.73 13.72
C GLY A 138 2.81 -2.24 13.81
N MET A 139 2.39 -1.40 12.87
CA MET A 139 2.68 0.05 12.90
C MET A 139 1.80 0.83 13.86
N GLY A 140 0.64 0.28 14.23
CA GLY A 140 -0.31 0.92 15.16
C GLY A 140 -1.18 2.02 14.54
N SER A 141 -1.09 2.27 13.23
CA SER A 141 -1.92 3.21 12.49
C SER A 141 -3.38 2.78 12.44
N ALA A 142 -3.65 1.53 12.03
CA ALA A 142 -4.98 0.97 11.96
C ALA A 142 -5.75 1.05 13.30
N PRO A 143 -5.18 0.69 14.47
CA PRO A 143 -5.83 0.89 15.76
C PRO A 143 -6.15 2.34 16.10
N ASN A 144 -5.31 3.30 15.70
CA ASN A 144 -5.57 4.72 15.93
C ASN A 144 -6.78 5.23 15.14
N VAL A 145 -6.87 4.85 13.87
CA VAL A 145 -8.03 5.19 13.04
C VAL A 145 -9.28 4.46 13.54
N ALA A 146 -9.17 3.17 13.86
CA ALA A 146 -10.25 2.36 14.40
C ALA A 146 -10.83 2.93 15.71
N ALA A 147 -9.99 3.56 16.54
CA ALA A 147 -10.44 4.19 17.78
C ALA A 147 -11.42 5.37 17.59
N THR A 148 -11.49 5.93 16.38
CA THR A 148 -12.45 7.02 16.04
C THR A 148 -13.80 6.50 15.57
N ALA A 149 -13.94 5.19 15.34
CA ALA A 149 -15.17 4.59 14.83
C ALA A 149 -16.27 4.50 15.90
N HIS A 150 -17.48 4.87 15.54
CA HIS A 150 -18.65 4.69 16.37
C HIS A 150 -19.26 3.31 16.17
N VAL A 151 -18.92 2.38 17.04
CA VAL A 151 -19.39 0.99 17.01
C VAL A 151 -19.99 0.60 18.35
N SER A 152 -20.99 -0.28 18.33
CA SER A 152 -21.66 -0.75 19.55
C SER A 152 -20.77 -1.64 20.42
N HIS A 153 -19.74 -2.26 19.84
CA HIS A 153 -18.78 -3.12 20.56
C HIS A 153 -17.44 -3.15 19.85
N PRO A 154 -16.30 -3.07 20.58
CA PRO A 154 -14.95 -3.07 19.98
C PRO A 154 -14.65 -4.25 19.06
N VAL A 155 -15.19 -5.44 19.36
CA VAL A 155 -15.01 -6.64 18.53
C VAL A 155 -15.55 -6.45 17.11
N LYS A 156 -16.64 -5.71 16.93
CA LYS A 156 -17.15 -5.41 15.58
C LYS A 156 -16.13 -4.65 14.75
N GLN A 157 -15.47 -3.68 15.36
CA GLN A 157 -14.42 -2.93 14.67
C GLN A 157 -13.22 -3.83 14.34
N GLY A 158 -12.85 -4.73 15.23
CA GLY A 158 -11.81 -5.72 14.96
C GLY A 158 -12.15 -6.63 13.78
N LEU A 159 -13.37 -7.11 13.68
CA LEU A 159 -13.83 -7.92 12.54
C LEU A 159 -13.83 -7.14 11.23
N ILE A 160 -14.25 -5.87 11.24
CA ILE A 160 -14.19 -5.00 10.06
C ILE A 160 -12.75 -4.80 9.60
N GLN A 161 -11.81 -4.57 10.52
CA GLN A 161 -10.39 -4.45 10.19
C GLN A 161 -9.83 -5.74 9.60
N THR A 162 -10.18 -6.89 10.18
CA THR A 162 -9.79 -8.21 9.65
C THR A 162 -10.29 -8.40 8.23
N LEU A 163 -11.58 -8.11 7.97
CA LEU A 163 -12.14 -8.18 6.62
C LEU A 163 -11.41 -7.26 5.64
N GLY A 164 -11.05 -6.05 6.09
CA GLY A 164 -10.25 -5.10 5.29
C GLY A 164 -8.91 -5.68 4.87
N VAL A 165 -8.17 -6.28 5.80
CA VAL A 165 -6.88 -6.93 5.54
C VAL A 165 -7.02 -8.09 4.55
N PHE A 166 -8.04 -8.94 4.71
CA PHE A 166 -8.31 -10.03 3.76
C PHE A 166 -8.64 -9.49 2.36
N THR A 167 -9.47 -8.47 2.26
CA THR A 167 -9.83 -7.87 0.97
C THR A 167 -8.62 -7.24 0.30
N ASP A 168 -7.81 -6.50 1.03
CA ASP A 168 -6.58 -5.91 0.49
C ASP A 168 -5.63 -6.99 -0.04
N THR A 169 -5.33 -7.98 0.79
CA THR A 169 -4.35 -9.02 0.45
C THR A 169 -4.84 -9.96 -0.65
N LEU A 170 -6.06 -10.49 -0.54
CA LEU A 170 -6.56 -11.51 -1.47
C LEU A 170 -7.10 -10.92 -2.77
N VAL A 171 -7.63 -9.69 -2.75
CA VAL A 171 -8.22 -9.09 -3.96
C VAL A 171 -7.25 -8.09 -4.57
N ILE A 172 -6.90 -7.03 -3.86
CA ILE A 172 -6.14 -5.92 -4.44
C ILE A 172 -4.70 -6.33 -4.76
N CYS A 173 -4.01 -7.00 -3.84
CA CYS A 173 -2.63 -7.45 -4.09
C CYS A 173 -2.57 -8.51 -5.19
N THR A 174 -3.55 -9.41 -5.30
CA THR A 174 -3.63 -10.38 -6.39
C THR A 174 -3.88 -9.70 -7.74
N CYS A 175 -4.78 -8.71 -7.79
CA CYS A 175 -4.98 -7.88 -8.99
C CYS A 175 -3.68 -7.21 -9.41
N THR A 176 -2.93 -6.65 -8.47
CA THR A 176 -1.64 -6.00 -8.73
C THR A 176 -0.63 -7.00 -9.30
N ALA A 177 -0.52 -8.19 -8.72
CA ALA A 177 0.37 -9.23 -9.20
C ALA A 177 0.05 -9.61 -10.65
N PHE A 178 -1.20 -9.85 -10.97
CA PHE A 178 -1.60 -10.17 -12.35
C PHE A 178 -1.34 -9.02 -13.33
N ILE A 179 -1.65 -7.77 -12.97
CA ILE A 179 -1.35 -6.62 -13.85
C ILE A 179 0.15 -6.55 -14.16
N ILE A 180 1.01 -6.73 -13.17
CA ILE A 180 2.46 -6.69 -13.34
C ILE A 180 2.94 -7.87 -14.20
N LEU A 181 2.51 -9.08 -13.91
CA LEU A 181 2.97 -10.29 -14.61
C LEU A 181 2.49 -10.35 -16.06
N PHE A 182 1.26 -9.93 -16.35
CA PHE A 182 0.75 -9.87 -17.71
C PHE A 182 1.25 -8.66 -18.50
N GLY A 183 1.53 -7.54 -17.81
CA GLY A 183 2.06 -6.34 -18.45
C GLY A 183 3.46 -6.51 -19.03
N GLY A 184 4.12 -7.64 -18.72
CA GLY A 184 5.53 -7.84 -19.01
C GLY A 184 6.36 -6.89 -18.15
N VAL A 185 7.30 -7.41 -17.40
CA VAL A 185 8.21 -6.55 -16.62
C VAL A 185 9.08 -5.81 -17.64
N PRO A 186 8.82 -4.53 -17.95
CA PRO A 186 9.80 -3.76 -18.69
C PRO A 186 10.98 -3.64 -17.75
N ASP A 187 12.13 -4.08 -18.18
CA ASP A 187 13.41 -4.09 -17.49
C ASP A 187 13.36 -3.87 -15.96
N LEU A 188 13.91 -4.80 -15.21
CA LEU A 188 14.03 -4.78 -13.74
C LEU A 188 14.46 -3.41 -13.16
N SER A 189 14.94 -2.50 -13.98
CA SER A 189 15.23 -1.10 -13.65
C SER A 189 14.01 -0.30 -13.17
N LEU A 190 12.78 -0.61 -13.61
CA LEU A 190 11.57 0.09 -13.17
C LEU A 190 11.06 -0.40 -11.80
N ILE A 191 11.36 -1.64 -11.42
CA ILE A 191 11.09 -2.14 -10.07
C ILE A 191 11.95 -1.38 -9.04
N HIS A 192 13.16 -0.98 -9.41
CA HIS A 192 14.03 -0.15 -8.58
C HIS A 192 13.53 1.30 -8.41
N ILE A 193 12.67 1.80 -9.27
CA ILE A 193 12.08 3.15 -9.11
C ILE A 193 11.07 3.19 -7.96
N SER A 194 10.43 2.07 -7.64
CA SER A 194 9.49 1.96 -6.51
C SER A 194 10.14 1.56 -5.19
N GLU A 195 11.46 1.31 -5.17
CA GLU A 195 12.15 0.97 -3.93
C GLU A 195 12.60 2.23 -3.17
N PRO A 196 12.28 2.31 -1.86
CA PRO A 196 12.78 3.40 -1.00
C PRO A 196 14.31 3.37 -0.81
N THR A 197 15.00 2.34 -1.32
CA THR A 197 16.46 2.18 -1.23
C THR A 197 17.26 3.23 -2.02
N ARG A 198 16.65 3.96 -2.96
CA ARG A 198 17.35 5.09 -3.60
C ARG A 198 17.53 6.30 -2.69
N LEU A 199 16.80 6.40 -1.59
CA LEU A 199 17.05 7.44 -0.57
C LEU A 199 18.36 7.20 0.21
N ALA A 200 18.89 5.97 0.22
CA ALA A 200 20.16 5.64 0.85
C ALA A 200 21.40 5.95 -0.02
N LEU A 201 21.22 6.32 -1.30
CA LEU A 201 22.29 6.67 -2.22
C LEU A 201 22.44 8.20 -2.42
N ILE A 202 21.70 9.02 -1.68
CA ILE A 202 21.76 10.48 -1.73
C ILE A 202 22.33 11.05 -0.41
N SER A 203 22.81 10.18 0.49
CA SER A 203 23.59 10.60 1.69
C SER A 203 25.08 10.48 1.46
#